data_7e04ae1bb89237b77e3de07cad938525
#
_entry.id   7e04ae1bb89237b77e3de07cad938525
#
_cell.length_a   1.000
_cell.length_b   1.000
_cell.length_c   1.000
_cell.angle_alpha   90.00
_cell.angle_beta   90.00
_cell.angle_gamma   90.00
#
_symmetry.space_group_name_H-M   'P 1'
#
loop_
_entity.id
_entity.type
_entity.pdbx_description
1 polymer ?
#
loop_
_entity_poly.entity_id
_entity_poly.type
_entity_poly.pdbx_seq_one_letter_code
_entity_poly.pdbx_strand_id
1 'polypeptide(L)'
;MAANKKLLIGYHTNANRYFNNEPEFSVPAKRGGGVDFLLCHIDPLGQTVKESCEKARAAAKAIKELGADFIANFEEQNFRYESETPDGFDWGTHREGVHRLDIPEEFLKALASAGNFLGVMYDEFEHVIINRNLSIRMSSKYRLNPPVFKNADTKSVTEQGDLLNGQLKEYKEKLLERGAVSLSGEHVFPVLFHTFARNGIIPNFKSQKESFSNVQFACAAGAALQYGTELWNCIDMWYRLTFPGHSAKELSKNLEFAYHAGVNRVYVESSQVFFEKGSDEFNENGKAFADFTEKYRGKDRDYDVQDYKPEIGIIKYDDSFWGQGRPGLIMWNNMLLGNPKLKADGYAREWIRAMNIITHGETGNGGVSWGKIELRSLRKHRSFASMNGAAVFDDKVRKETLESLKLCFLCGREISPETLADVRSLVRENGLTVVTTKKYMPKDLKTEGLFVAEAKDGSGVWIKPLDLRLPQLRKRLAVFTGNKGEMTYRFGDRILKMKIDKDGEGFELI
;
A
#
# COMPACT_ATOMS: atom_id res chain seq x y z
N MET A 1 26.28 12.33 11.46
CA MET A 1 25.05 12.36 12.27
C MET A 1 23.99 11.64 11.45
N ALA A 2 23.35 10.62 11.99
CA ALA A 2 22.22 9.97 11.33
C ALA A 2 21.13 11.02 11.07
N ALA A 3 20.56 11.02 9.88
CA ALA A 3 19.45 11.90 9.56
C ALA A 3 18.29 11.59 10.52
N ASN A 4 17.68 12.62 11.08
CA ASN A 4 16.57 12.48 12.00
C ASN A 4 15.35 11.98 11.22
N LYS A 5 14.92 10.76 11.53
CA LYS A 5 13.87 10.04 10.82
C LYS A 5 12.54 10.19 11.56
N LYS A 6 11.87 11.33 11.38
CA LYS A 6 10.57 11.60 12.02
C LYS A 6 9.43 10.93 11.26
N LEU A 7 8.39 10.52 12.00
CA LEU A 7 7.10 10.25 11.41
C LEU A 7 6.38 11.59 11.17
N LEU A 8 5.96 11.85 9.94
CA LEU A 8 5.08 12.97 9.62
C LEU A 8 3.61 12.52 9.73
N ILE A 9 2.81 13.32 10.42
CA ILE A 9 1.42 12.97 10.78
C ILE A 9 0.46 13.93 10.11
N GLY A 10 -0.58 13.39 9.49
CA GLY A 10 -1.59 14.16 8.79
C GLY A 10 -2.99 13.57 8.86
N TYR A 11 -3.92 14.18 8.16
CA TYR A 11 -5.25 13.66 7.92
C TYR A 11 -5.77 14.09 6.55
N HIS A 12 -6.71 13.33 6.02
CA HIS A 12 -7.35 13.60 4.76
C HIS A 12 -8.53 14.57 4.95
N THR A 13 -8.59 15.58 4.12
CA THR A 13 -9.66 16.57 4.10
C THR A 13 -10.00 16.99 2.67
N ASN A 14 -11.20 17.46 2.45
CA ASN A 14 -11.61 17.96 1.15
C ASN A 14 -11.41 19.47 1.07
N ALA A 15 -10.37 19.89 0.35
CA ALA A 15 -10.05 21.31 0.21
C ALA A 15 -11.12 22.12 -0.53
N ASN A 16 -11.88 21.50 -1.42
CA ASN A 16 -12.89 22.23 -2.22
C ASN A 16 -14.18 22.54 -1.45
N ARG A 17 -14.54 21.67 -0.51
CA ARG A 17 -15.77 21.85 0.30
C ARG A 17 -15.54 22.76 1.50
N TYR A 18 -14.32 22.86 2.01
CA TYR A 18 -14.06 23.24 3.39
C TYR A 18 -13.29 24.56 3.54
N PHE A 19 -13.11 25.32 2.47
CA PHE A 19 -12.52 26.66 2.57
C PHE A 19 -13.36 27.66 3.40
N ASN A 20 -14.58 27.31 3.74
CA ASN A 20 -15.51 28.19 4.43
C ASN A 20 -15.59 27.93 5.94
N ASN A 21 -14.48 27.59 6.61
CA ASN A 21 -14.40 27.37 8.07
C ASN A 21 -15.07 26.10 8.61
N GLU A 22 -15.17 25.04 7.84
CA GLU A 22 -15.68 23.80 8.38
C GLU A 22 -14.68 23.20 9.41
N PRO A 23 -15.20 22.67 10.53
CA PRO A 23 -14.36 22.14 11.62
C PRO A 23 -13.37 21.05 11.15
N GLU A 24 -13.78 20.20 10.22
CA GLU A 24 -12.97 19.11 9.71
C GLU A 24 -11.69 19.57 9.00
N PHE A 25 -11.69 20.79 8.46
CA PHE A 25 -10.52 21.34 7.79
C PHE A 25 -9.45 21.82 8.76
N SER A 26 -9.81 22.49 9.82
CA SER A 26 -8.84 23.22 10.64
C SER A 26 -8.71 22.74 12.08
N VAL A 27 -9.76 22.15 12.65
CA VAL A 27 -9.77 21.80 14.08
C VAL A 27 -8.76 20.70 14.40
N PRO A 28 -8.61 19.60 13.62
CA PRO A 28 -7.61 18.59 13.95
C PRO A 28 -6.18 19.13 13.92
N ALA A 29 -5.88 20.10 13.03
CA ALA A 29 -4.58 20.74 12.96
C ALA A 29 -4.24 21.66 14.14
N LYS A 30 -5.26 22.08 14.89
CA LYS A 30 -5.10 23.02 16.04
C LYS A 30 -5.19 22.33 17.39
N ARG A 31 -5.65 21.10 17.46
CA ARG A 31 -5.82 20.33 18.70
C ARG A 31 -4.72 19.27 18.89
N GLY A 32 -4.50 18.85 20.11
CA GLY A 32 -3.40 17.95 20.47
C GLY A 32 -2.05 18.55 20.15
N GLY A 33 -1.15 17.73 19.61
CA GLY A 33 0.18 18.17 19.15
C GLY A 33 0.17 18.89 17.80
N GLY A 34 -0.99 19.09 17.16
CA GLY A 34 -1.11 19.59 15.80
C GLY A 34 -0.80 18.52 14.76
N VAL A 35 -0.62 18.93 13.49
CA VAL A 35 -0.27 18.02 12.39
C VAL A 35 0.86 18.58 11.53
N ASP A 36 1.54 17.72 10.79
CA ASP A 36 2.62 18.11 9.88
C ASP A 36 2.10 18.43 8.48
N PHE A 37 1.07 17.71 8.03
CA PHE A 37 0.50 17.91 6.71
C PHE A 37 -1.00 17.60 6.64
N LEU A 38 -1.64 18.14 5.61
CA LEU A 38 -2.98 17.77 5.18
C LEU A 38 -2.91 17.01 3.87
N LEU A 39 -3.68 15.94 3.75
CA LEU A 39 -3.97 15.34 2.47
C LEU A 39 -5.26 15.96 1.94
N CYS A 40 -5.13 16.80 0.92
CA CYS A 40 -6.25 17.55 0.39
C CYS A 40 -6.84 16.87 -0.84
N HIS A 41 -8.05 16.37 -0.71
CA HIS A 41 -8.81 15.90 -1.86
C HIS A 41 -9.21 17.10 -2.73
N ILE A 42 -8.69 17.13 -3.94
CA ILE A 42 -8.93 18.21 -4.89
C ILE A 42 -9.84 17.69 -5.99
N ASP A 43 -11.00 18.30 -6.04
CA ASP A 43 -12.03 17.99 -7.02
C ASP A 43 -12.30 19.21 -7.91
N PRO A 44 -11.68 19.30 -9.10
CA PRO A 44 -11.84 20.41 -10.01
C PRO A 44 -13.09 20.30 -10.91
N LEU A 45 -14.05 19.46 -10.55
CA LEU A 45 -15.19 19.19 -11.36
C LEU A 45 -16.00 20.40 -11.76
N GLY A 46 -16.25 20.51 -13.04
CA GLY A 46 -17.01 21.60 -13.61
C GLY A 46 -16.35 22.97 -13.49
N GLN A 47 -15.14 23.04 -12.91
CA GLN A 47 -14.36 24.27 -12.80
C GLN A 47 -13.41 24.41 -13.97
N THR A 48 -13.19 25.64 -14.40
CA THR A 48 -12.11 25.93 -15.35
C THR A 48 -10.76 25.75 -14.69
N VAL A 49 -9.73 25.55 -15.47
CA VAL A 49 -8.33 25.51 -14.96
C VAL A 49 -8.01 26.80 -14.17
N LYS A 50 -8.49 27.96 -14.64
CA LYS A 50 -8.30 29.24 -13.95
C LYS A 50 -8.94 29.26 -12.55
N GLU A 51 -10.22 28.89 -12.46
CA GLU A 51 -10.94 28.79 -11.17
C GLU A 51 -10.27 27.79 -10.24
N SER A 52 -9.82 26.64 -10.76
CA SER A 52 -9.08 25.64 -10.00
C SER A 52 -7.73 26.20 -9.48
N CYS A 53 -7.03 26.99 -10.29
CA CYS A 53 -5.79 27.65 -9.86
C CYS A 53 -6.03 28.70 -8.76
N GLU A 54 -7.11 29.47 -8.84
CA GLU A 54 -7.46 30.44 -7.80
C GLU A 54 -7.75 29.73 -6.46
N LYS A 55 -8.55 28.68 -6.49
CA LYS A 55 -8.83 27.84 -5.31
C LYS A 55 -7.58 27.18 -4.76
N ALA A 56 -6.72 26.65 -5.62
CA ALA A 56 -5.46 26.02 -5.20
C ALA A 56 -4.54 27.01 -4.44
N ARG A 57 -4.44 28.26 -4.93
CA ARG A 57 -3.67 29.29 -4.22
C ARG A 57 -4.28 29.66 -2.87
N ALA A 58 -5.60 29.77 -2.82
CA ALA A 58 -6.31 30.05 -1.57
C ALA A 58 -6.10 28.90 -0.55
N ALA A 59 -6.19 27.64 -1.04
CA ALA A 59 -5.92 26.45 -0.25
C ALA A 59 -4.51 26.44 0.32
N ALA A 60 -3.52 26.57 -0.54
CA ALA A 60 -2.12 26.55 -0.15
C ALA A 60 -1.84 27.60 0.94
N LYS A 61 -2.39 28.80 0.79
CA LYS A 61 -2.28 29.89 1.77
C LYS A 61 -2.94 29.54 3.09
N ALA A 62 -4.18 29.07 3.07
CA ALA A 62 -4.93 28.72 4.28
C ALA A 62 -4.26 27.60 5.08
N ILE A 63 -3.74 26.59 4.38
CA ILE A 63 -3.03 25.48 5.02
C ILE A 63 -1.70 25.97 5.64
N LYS A 64 -1.00 26.86 4.97
CA LYS A 64 0.21 27.48 5.53
C LYS A 64 -0.07 28.29 6.79
N GLU A 65 -1.21 28.99 6.84
CA GLU A 65 -1.65 29.73 8.02
C GLU A 65 -1.98 28.79 9.20
N LEU A 66 -2.32 27.54 8.94
CA LEU A 66 -2.46 26.48 9.96
C LEU A 66 -1.11 25.93 10.44
N GLY A 67 -0.01 26.31 9.83
CA GLY A 67 1.33 25.78 10.13
C GLY A 67 1.59 24.38 9.60
N ALA A 68 0.86 23.96 8.56
CA ALA A 68 0.97 22.65 7.94
C ALA A 68 1.42 22.73 6.47
N ASP A 69 2.03 21.64 6.00
CA ASP A 69 2.23 21.36 4.59
C ASP A 69 1.02 20.62 4.02
N PHE A 70 1.01 20.32 2.71
CA PHE A 70 -0.06 19.51 2.13
C PHE A 70 0.37 18.68 0.94
N ILE A 71 -0.41 17.63 0.73
CA ILE A 71 -0.36 16.72 -0.42
C ILE A 71 -1.70 16.84 -1.14
N ALA A 72 -1.67 16.93 -2.47
CA ALA A 72 -2.88 16.99 -3.28
C ALA A 72 -3.31 15.57 -3.71
N ASN A 73 -4.50 15.15 -3.32
CA ASN A 73 -5.12 13.92 -3.80
C ASN A 73 -5.96 14.20 -5.04
N PHE A 74 -5.68 13.50 -6.12
CA PHE A 74 -6.31 13.69 -7.42
C PHE A 74 -7.22 12.52 -7.85
N GLU A 75 -7.80 11.83 -6.93
CA GLU A 75 -8.65 10.68 -7.22
C GLU A 75 -9.75 10.98 -8.25
N GLU A 76 -10.38 12.14 -8.17
CA GLU A 76 -11.55 12.51 -8.97
C GLU A 76 -11.32 13.67 -9.93
N GLN A 77 -10.10 13.97 -10.29
CA GLN A 77 -9.82 15.14 -11.10
C GLN A 77 -10.35 15.04 -12.54
N ASN A 78 -10.86 16.13 -13.02
CA ASN A 78 -11.18 16.35 -14.42
C ASN A 78 -11.20 17.85 -14.74
N PHE A 79 -10.12 18.38 -15.28
CA PHE A 79 -9.96 19.80 -15.58
C PHE A 79 -10.75 20.21 -16.83
N ARG A 80 -11.44 21.33 -16.74
CA ARG A 80 -12.15 21.98 -17.85
C ARG A 80 -11.36 23.22 -18.31
N TYR A 81 -11.23 23.39 -19.61
CA TYR A 81 -10.67 24.62 -20.16
C TYR A 81 -11.77 25.67 -20.41
N GLU A 82 -11.39 26.97 -20.38
CA GLU A 82 -12.35 28.10 -20.54
C GLU A 82 -13.13 28.07 -21.86
N SER A 83 -12.53 27.48 -22.91
CA SER A 83 -13.20 27.31 -24.21
C SER A 83 -14.32 26.28 -24.21
N GLU A 84 -14.55 25.55 -23.14
CA GLU A 84 -15.54 24.49 -23.05
C GLU A 84 -16.76 24.99 -22.30
N THR A 85 -17.93 24.71 -22.85
CA THR A 85 -19.21 25.07 -22.19
C THR A 85 -19.46 24.13 -21.01
N PRO A 86 -19.99 24.63 -19.88
CA PRO A 86 -20.35 23.78 -18.74
C PRO A 86 -21.34 22.69 -19.09
N ASP A 87 -22.28 22.98 -19.98
CA ASP A 87 -23.36 22.08 -20.39
C ASP A 87 -22.89 20.93 -21.29
N GLY A 88 -21.73 21.07 -21.94
CA GLY A 88 -21.11 20.04 -22.74
C GLY A 88 -20.03 19.23 -21.98
N PHE A 89 -19.85 19.56 -20.71
CA PHE A 89 -18.84 18.91 -19.86
C PHE A 89 -19.48 17.79 -19.06
N ASP A 90 -19.28 16.58 -19.51
CA ASP A 90 -19.68 15.39 -18.77
C ASP A 90 -18.52 14.91 -17.89
N TRP A 91 -18.86 14.52 -16.69
CA TRP A 91 -17.95 13.87 -15.75
C TRP A 91 -17.28 12.67 -16.43
N GLY A 92 -16.02 12.80 -16.70
CA GLY A 92 -15.27 11.73 -17.30
C GLY A 92 -15.41 11.60 -18.80
N THR A 93 -15.92 12.60 -19.48
CA THR A 93 -15.81 12.64 -20.93
C THR A 93 -14.33 12.69 -21.29
N HIS A 94 -13.89 11.64 -21.96
CA HIS A 94 -12.54 11.59 -22.48
C HIS A 94 -12.37 12.64 -23.56
N ARG A 95 -11.42 13.53 -23.36
CA ARG A 95 -11.00 14.44 -24.42
C ARG A 95 -9.90 13.75 -25.22
N GLU A 96 -10.04 13.75 -26.52
CA GLU A 96 -8.98 13.26 -27.39
C GLU A 96 -7.69 14.04 -27.12
N GLY A 97 -6.62 13.32 -26.81
CA GLY A 97 -5.30 13.90 -26.49
C GLY A 97 -5.13 14.40 -25.05
N VAL A 98 -6.17 14.42 -24.22
CA VAL A 98 -6.06 14.79 -22.80
C VAL A 98 -6.24 13.57 -21.92
N HIS A 99 -5.25 13.33 -21.09
CA HIS A 99 -5.24 12.21 -20.16
C HIS A 99 -5.79 12.64 -18.81
N ARG A 100 -6.58 11.79 -18.16
CA ARG A 100 -7.11 12.08 -16.82
C ARG A 100 -6.03 12.49 -15.81
N LEU A 101 -4.86 11.94 -15.94
CA LEU A 101 -3.72 12.25 -15.09
C LEU A 101 -2.90 13.45 -15.62
N ASP A 102 -3.33 14.10 -16.69
CA ASP A 102 -2.72 15.31 -17.21
C ASP A 102 -3.11 16.51 -16.34
N ILE A 103 -2.37 16.71 -15.28
CA ILE A 103 -2.53 17.89 -14.42
C ILE A 103 -1.87 19.07 -15.12
N PRO A 104 -2.61 20.18 -15.34
CA PRO A 104 -2.03 21.37 -15.94
C PRO A 104 -0.85 21.91 -15.12
N GLU A 105 0.20 22.35 -15.82
CA GLU A 105 1.40 22.88 -15.15
C GLU A 105 1.07 24.13 -14.31
N GLU A 106 0.21 25.01 -14.80
CA GLU A 106 -0.26 26.20 -14.08
C GLU A 106 -1.00 25.84 -12.77
N PHE A 107 -1.67 24.68 -12.75
CA PHE A 107 -2.35 24.21 -11.54
C PHE A 107 -1.34 23.68 -10.50
N LEU A 108 -0.34 22.91 -10.92
CA LEU A 108 0.75 22.49 -10.03
C LEU A 108 1.53 23.70 -9.47
N LYS A 109 1.80 24.71 -10.29
CA LYS A 109 2.39 25.97 -9.84
C LYS A 109 1.50 26.73 -8.85
N ALA A 110 0.19 26.68 -9.04
CA ALA A 110 -0.75 27.29 -8.11
C ALA A 110 -0.75 26.59 -6.75
N LEU A 111 -0.71 25.25 -6.73
CA LEU A 111 -0.54 24.47 -5.49
C LEU A 111 0.77 24.82 -4.78
N ALA A 112 1.87 24.95 -5.51
CA ALA A 112 3.17 25.25 -4.95
C ALA A 112 3.36 26.73 -4.51
N SER A 113 2.39 27.61 -4.78
CA SER A 113 2.54 29.08 -4.64
C SER A 113 2.87 29.56 -3.23
N ALA A 114 2.48 28.85 -2.19
CA ALA A 114 2.75 29.19 -0.79
C ALA A 114 4.00 28.51 -0.23
N GLY A 115 4.65 27.60 -0.98
CA GLY A 115 5.87 26.90 -0.59
C GLY A 115 5.67 25.79 0.46
N ASN A 116 4.44 25.28 0.59
CA ASN A 116 4.05 24.20 1.51
C ASN A 116 3.44 22.97 0.79
N PHE A 117 3.66 22.86 -0.50
CA PHE A 117 3.19 21.74 -1.31
C PHE A 117 4.22 20.61 -1.33
N LEU A 118 3.86 19.42 -0.85
CA LEU A 118 4.72 18.25 -0.71
C LEU A 118 4.63 17.29 -1.90
N GLY A 119 3.61 17.37 -2.71
CA GLY A 119 3.45 16.49 -3.86
C GLY A 119 2.02 16.03 -4.12
N VAL A 120 1.90 15.04 -4.98
CA VAL A 120 0.65 14.51 -5.49
C VAL A 120 0.45 13.08 -4.96
N MET A 121 -0.77 12.75 -4.62
CA MET A 121 -1.18 11.39 -4.29
C MET A 121 -2.42 11.01 -5.13
N TYR A 122 -2.52 9.74 -5.44
CA TYR A 122 -3.73 9.12 -5.97
C TYR A 122 -4.25 8.10 -4.98
N ASP A 123 -5.45 8.37 -4.49
CA ASP A 123 -6.22 7.42 -3.71
C ASP A 123 -6.74 6.31 -4.63
N GLU A 124 -6.64 5.08 -4.13
CA GLU A 124 -7.11 3.89 -4.84
C GLU A 124 -6.64 3.83 -6.30
N PHE A 125 -5.38 4.13 -6.54
CA PHE A 125 -4.80 4.24 -7.88
C PHE A 125 -4.93 2.95 -8.69
N GLU A 126 -4.96 1.80 -8.04
CA GLU A 126 -5.23 0.51 -8.66
C GLU A 126 -6.61 0.42 -9.31
N HIS A 127 -7.60 1.15 -8.82
CA HIS A 127 -8.93 1.19 -9.44
C HIS A 127 -8.88 1.70 -10.86
N VAL A 128 -8.05 2.69 -11.09
CA VAL A 128 -7.84 3.28 -12.42
C VAL A 128 -7.07 2.30 -13.31
N ILE A 129 -6.13 1.58 -12.73
CA ILE A 129 -5.21 0.70 -13.47
C ILE A 129 -5.82 -0.66 -13.74
N ILE A 130 -6.43 -1.28 -12.72
CA ILE A 130 -6.85 -2.69 -12.76
C ILE A 130 -8.30 -2.84 -13.26
N ASN A 131 -9.16 -1.88 -12.98
CA ASN A 131 -10.61 -2.08 -13.06
C ASN A 131 -11.32 -1.47 -14.27
N ARG A 132 -10.70 -1.44 -15.41
CA ARG A 132 -11.30 -0.92 -16.65
C ARG A 132 -12.77 -1.33 -16.87
N ASN A 133 -13.15 -2.55 -16.52
CA ASN A 133 -14.49 -3.09 -16.84
C ASN A 133 -15.47 -3.07 -15.68
N LEU A 134 -15.03 -2.76 -14.46
CA LEU A 134 -15.95 -2.54 -13.34
C LEU A 134 -16.66 -1.20 -13.43
N SER A 135 -16.08 -0.26 -14.16
CA SER A 135 -16.67 1.04 -14.46
C SER A 135 -18.11 0.96 -14.99
N ILE A 136 -18.52 -0.13 -15.61
CA ILE A 136 -19.88 -0.29 -16.15
C ILE A 136 -20.94 -0.47 -15.04
N ARG A 137 -20.56 -0.88 -13.84
CA ARG A 137 -21.48 -1.20 -12.74
C ARG A 137 -21.35 -0.31 -11.50
N MET A 138 -20.28 0.45 -11.39
CA MET A 138 -20.03 1.34 -10.27
C MET A 138 -20.37 2.80 -10.63
N SER A 139 -20.28 3.69 -9.68
CA SER A 139 -20.66 5.09 -9.83
C SER A 139 -20.08 5.74 -11.09
N SER A 140 -20.70 6.80 -11.57
CA SER A 140 -20.26 7.62 -12.71
C SER A 140 -18.76 7.97 -12.66
N LYS A 141 -18.22 8.14 -11.49
CA LYS A 141 -16.81 8.37 -11.15
C LYS A 141 -15.85 7.42 -11.90
N TYR A 142 -16.12 6.12 -11.90
CA TYR A 142 -15.27 5.12 -12.56
C TYR A 142 -15.73 4.80 -14.00
N ARG A 143 -16.96 5.15 -14.31
CA ARG A 143 -17.64 4.80 -15.56
C ARG A 143 -16.99 5.45 -16.78
N LEU A 144 -16.40 6.57 -16.58
CA LEU A 144 -16.10 7.54 -17.63
C LEU A 144 -14.60 7.78 -17.79
N ASN A 145 -13.80 7.07 -16.99
CA ASN A 145 -12.39 7.15 -17.15
C ASN A 145 -11.93 6.13 -18.17
N PRO A 146 -11.58 6.57 -19.37
CA PRO A 146 -10.81 5.72 -20.24
C PRO A 146 -9.59 5.28 -19.45
N PRO A 147 -9.08 4.07 -19.67
CA PRO A 147 -7.88 3.64 -19.01
C PRO A 147 -6.82 4.69 -19.28
N VAL A 148 -6.30 5.22 -18.22
CA VAL A 148 -5.13 6.07 -18.23
C VAL A 148 -4.02 5.40 -19.02
N PHE A 149 -4.02 4.10 -18.99
CA PHE A 149 -3.04 3.25 -19.61
C PHE A 149 -3.63 2.61 -20.85
N LYS A 150 -2.93 2.77 -21.98
CA LYS A 150 -3.32 2.15 -23.23
C LYS A 150 -3.41 0.64 -23.03
N ASN A 151 -4.54 0.06 -23.38
CA ASN A 151 -4.63 -1.36 -23.52
C ASN A 151 -3.76 -1.78 -24.68
N ALA A 152 -2.77 -2.57 -24.36
CA ALA A 152 -2.18 -3.39 -25.39
C ALA A 152 -3.00 -4.69 -25.49
N ASP A 153 -3.16 -5.17 -26.68
CA ASP A 153 -3.60 -6.54 -26.94
C ASP A 153 -2.41 -7.49 -26.70
N THR A 154 -1.91 -7.44 -25.44
CA THR A 154 -0.75 -8.21 -25.05
C THR A 154 -1.09 -9.68 -24.95
N LYS A 155 -0.13 -10.52 -25.28
CA LYS A 155 -0.29 -11.98 -25.29
C LYS A 155 0.11 -12.62 -23.97
N SER A 156 0.85 -11.90 -23.14
CA SER A 156 1.37 -12.42 -21.88
C SER A 156 1.21 -11.41 -20.74
N VAL A 157 1.25 -11.91 -19.52
CA VAL A 157 1.23 -11.10 -18.30
C VAL A 157 2.49 -10.26 -18.21
N THR A 158 3.63 -10.77 -18.63
CA THR A 158 4.91 -10.05 -18.67
C THR A 158 4.85 -8.84 -19.58
N GLU A 159 4.40 -9.01 -20.84
CA GLU A 159 4.22 -7.89 -21.78
C GLU A 159 3.27 -6.82 -21.22
N GLN A 160 2.23 -7.25 -20.53
CA GLN A 160 1.28 -6.34 -19.90
C GLN A 160 1.93 -5.57 -18.74
N GLY A 161 2.74 -6.25 -17.93
CA GLY A 161 3.50 -5.63 -16.84
C GLY A 161 4.52 -4.60 -17.35
N ASP A 162 5.26 -4.95 -18.40
CA ASP A 162 6.24 -4.05 -19.02
C ASP A 162 5.58 -2.81 -19.62
N LEU A 163 4.43 -2.97 -20.25
CA LEU A 163 3.64 -1.84 -20.74
C LEU A 163 3.23 -0.90 -19.61
N LEU A 164 2.71 -1.44 -18.52
CA LEU A 164 2.32 -0.61 -17.37
C LEU A 164 3.51 0.09 -16.73
N ASN A 165 4.62 -0.63 -16.54
CA ASN A 165 5.84 -0.03 -16.00
C ASN A 165 6.31 1.15 -16.86
N GLY A 166 6.31 1.01 -18.18
CA GLY A 166 6.67 2.10 -19.09
C GLY A 166 5.75 3.30 -18.97
N GLN A 167 4.45 3.08 -18.92
CA GLN A 167 3.46 4.15 -18.80
C GLN A 167 3.48 4.85 -17.44
N LEU A 168 3.69 4.12 -16.35
CA LEU A 168 3.82 4.72 -15.01
C LEU A 168 5.07 5.58 -14.90
N LYS A 169 6.17 5.13 -15.49
CA LYS A 169 7.41 5.89 -15.54
C LYS A 169 7.23 7.20 -16.30
N GLU A 170 6.71 7.14 -17.52
CA GLU A 170 6.40 8.32 -18.34
C GLU A 170 5.49 9.30 -17.60
N TYR A 171 4.46 8.77 -16.97
CA TYR A 171 3.50 9.56 -16.22
C TYR A 171 4.14 10.30 -15.02
N LYS A 172 4.95 9.61 -14.24
CA LYS A 172 5.68 10.22 -13.13
C LYS A 172 6.64 11.31 -13.61
N GLU A 173 7.43 11.00 -14.64
CA GLU A 173 8.40 11.95 -15.23
C GLU A 173 7.67 13.23 -15.66
N LYS A 174 6.56 13.11 -16.37
CA LYS A 174 5.74 14.24 -16.81
C LYS A 174 5.19 15.08 -15.64
N LEU A 175 4.78 14.46 -14.54
CA LEU A 175 4.34 15.20 -13.35
C LEU A 175 5.47 15.97 -12.68
N LEU A 176 6.65 15.35 -12.56
CA LEU A 176 7.82 16.00 -11.97
C LEU A 176 8.32 17.17 -12.85
N GLU A 177 8.33 17.00 -14.16
CA GLU A 177 8.67 18.06 -15.11
C GLU A 177 7.71 19.25 -15.01
N ARG A 178 6.45 19.01 -14.68
CA ARG A 178 5.42 20.03 -14.48
C ARG A 178 5.46 20.70 -13.09
N GLY A 179 6.32 20.25 -12.20
CA GLY A 179 6.52 20.86 -10.88
C GLY A 179 5.89 20.12 -9.70
N ALA A 180 5.43 18.89 -9.87
CA ALA A 180 5.14 18.05 -8.72
C ALA A 180 6.43 17.72 -7.96
N VAL A 181 6.38 17.74 -6.62
CA VAL A 181 7.57 17.45 -5.79
C VAL A 181 7.75 15.95 -5.62
N SER A 182 6.66 15.23 -5.36
CA SER A 182 6.66 13.79 -5.20
C SER A 182 5.34 13.19 -5.72
N LEU A 183 5.32 11.88 -5.90
CA LEU A 183 4.12 11.14 -6.27
C LEU A 183 4.00 9.90 -5.38
N SER A 184 2.83 9.72 -4.79
CA SER A 184 2.44 8.52 -4.05
C SER A 184 1.21 7.88 -4.67
N GLY A 185 1.14 6.56 -4.61
CA GLY A 185 -0.02 5.77 -4.99
C GLY A 185 -0.55 5.01 -3.78
N GLU A 186 -1.77 5.32 -3.39
CA GLU A 186 -2.45 4.62 -2.31
C GLU A 186 -3.12 3.34 -2.81
N HIS A 187 -3.03 2.29 -2.02
CA HIS A 187 -3.53 0.97 -2.38
C HIS A 187 -4.39 0.32 -1.33
N VAL A 188 -5.51 -0.20 -1.80
CA VAL A 188 -6.35 -1.16 -1.08
C VAL A 188 -5.73 -2.56 -1.10
N PHE A 189 -5.04 -2.91 -2.17
CA PHE A 189 -4.51 -4.26 -2.41
C PHE A 189 -2.99 -4.31 -2.45
N PRO A 190 -2.34 -5.33 -1.89
CA PRO A 190 -0.89 -5.42 -1.86
C PRO A 190 -0.29 -5.87 -3.20
N VAL A 191 -0.86 -5.50 -4.32
CA VAL A 191 -0.47 -6.03 -5.64
C VAL A 191 0.40 -5.11 -6.46
N LEU A 192 0.27 -3.80 -6.30
CA LEU A 192 0.99 -2.83 -7.11
C LEU A 192 2.12 -2.08 -6.40
N PHE A 193 2.40 -2.36 -5.12
CA PHE A 193 3.43 -1.66 -4.38
C PHE A 193 4.81 -1.72 -5.06
N HIS A 194 5.20 -2.88 -5.57
CA HIS A 194 6.49 -3.05 -6.25
C HIS A 194 6.50 -2.34 -7.62
N THR A 195 5.42 -2.44 -8.36
CA THR A 195 5.26 -1.72 -9.63
C THR A 195 5.40 -0.22 -9.43
N PHE A 196 4.83 0.31 -8.36
CA PHE A 196 4.96 1.74 -8.01
C PHE A 196 6.37 2.08 -7.57
N ALA A 197 6.89 1.40 -6.56
CA ALA A 197 8.21 1.69 -6.02
C ALA A 197 9.31 1.59 -7.09
N ARG A 198 9.22 0.61 -7.98
CA ARG A 198 10.13 0.44 -9.13
C ARG A 198 10.14 1.66 -10.05
N ASN A 199 9.00 2.30 -10.21
CA ASN A 199 8.85 3.52 -10.99
C ASN A 199 9.07 4.79 -10.14
N GLY A 200 9.53 4.67 -8.89
CA GLY A 200 9.77 5.76 -7.96
C GLY A 200 8.49 6.47 -7.50
N ILE A 201 7.36 5.79 -7.58
CA ILE A 201 6.08 6.20 -6.96
C ILE A 201 6.07 5.61 -5.56
N ILE A 202 5.83 6.46 -4.55
CA ILE A 202 5.93 6.06 -3.15
C ILE A 202 4.77 5.11 -2.82
N PRO A 203 5.04 3.88 -2.34
CA PRO A 203 3.99 2.98 -1.91
C PRO A 203 3.30 3.51 -0.66
N ASN A 204 1.99 3.50 -0.68
CA ASN A 204 1.14 3.95 0.40
C ASN A 204 0.09 2.87 0.68
N PHE A 205 0.18 2.20 1.82
CA PHE A 205 -0.74 1.11 2.14
C PHE A 205 -1.88 1.56 3.02
N LYS A 206 -3.06 0.99 2.77
CA LYS A 206 -4.25 1.22 3.61
C LYS A 206 -4.30 0.24 4.78
N SER A 207 -4.42 0.78 5.99
CA SER A 207 -4.87 0.04 7.16
C SER A 207 -6.39 0.07 7.20
N GLN A 208 -7.00 -0.98 6.64
CA GLN A 208 -8.44 -1.11 6.51
C GLN A 208 -9.00 -2.16 7.46
N LYS A 209 -10.28 -2.07 7.78
CA LYS A 209 -10.98 -3.08 8.59
C LYS A 209 -11.02 -4.46 7.92
N GLU A 210 -10.91 -4.50 6.59
CA GLU A 210 -10.96 -5.71 5.77
C GLU A 210 -9.63 -6.45 5.66
N SER A 211 -8.53 -5.85 6.10
CA SER A 211 -7.19 -6.43 5.96
C SER A 211 -6.35 -6.29 7.22
N PHE A 212 -5.35 -7.15 7.36
CA PHE A 212 -4.37 -7.00 8.43
C PHE A 212 -3.37 -5.91 8.07
N SER A 213 -3.28 -4.87 8.88
CA SER A 213 -2.37 -3.73 8.68
C SER A 213 -0.92 -4.16 8.56
N ASN A 214 -0.48 -5.10 9.39
CA ASN A 214 0.89 -5.59 9.36
C ASN A 214 1.19 -6.51 8.17
N VAL A 215 0.19 -7.12 7.55
CA VAL A 215 0.35 -7.87 6.29
C VAL A 215 0.48 -6.90 5.10
N GLN A 216 -0.31 -5.84 5.09
CA GLN A 216 -0.17 -4.75 4.12
C GLN A 216 1.22 -4.11 4.23
N PHE A 217 1.63 -3.80 5.47
CA PHE A 217 2.98 -3.31 5.74
C PHE A 217 4.06 -4.23 5.18
N ALA A 218 3.98 -5.54 5.40
CA ALA A 218 4.99 -6.48 4.89
C ALA A 218 5.15 -6.41 3.37
N CYS A 219 4.05 -6.21 2.63
CA CYS A 219 4.09 -6.06 1.18
C CYS A 219 4.67 -4.70 0.76
N ALA A 220 4.21 -3.61 1.36
CA ALA A 220 4.63 -2.26 1.02
C ALA A 220 6.06 -1.96 1.48
N ALA A 221 6.45 -2.42 2.67
CA ALA A 221 7.82 -2.29 3.18
C ALA A 221 8.83 -3.07 2.33
N GLY A 222 8.47 -4.27 1.85
CA GLY A 222 9.31 -5.00 0.92
C GLY A 222 9.57 -4.22 -0.37
N ALA A 223 8.56 -3.58 -0.93
CA ALA A 223 8.70 -2.72 -2.09
C ALA A 223 9.57 -1.48 -1.80
N ALA A 224 9.33 -0.81 -0.66
CA ALA A 224 10.10 0.36 -0.25
C ALA A 224 11.58 0.03 -0.03
N LEU A 225 11.88 -1.09 0.65
CA LEU A 225 13.26 -1.58 0.85
C LEU A 225 13.95 -1.90 -0.48
N GLN A 226 13.27 -2.63 -1.35
CA GLN A 226 13.86 -3.09 -2.62
C GLN A 226 14.22 -1.93 -3.55
N TYR A 227 13.43 -0.85 -3.54
CA TYR A 227 13.58 0.26 -4.46
C TYR A 227 14.00 1.59 -3.80
N GLY A 228 14.31 1.58 -2.51
CA GLY A 228 14.83 2.74 -1.80
C GLY A 228 13.85 3.92 -1.70
N THR A 229 12.54 3.65 -1.58
CA THR A 229 11.51 4.70 -1.47
C THR A 229 11.09 4.96 -0.03
N GLU A 230 10.44 6.09 0.22
CA GLU A 230 9.63 6.27 1.43
C GLU A 230 8.51 5.22 1.49
N LEU A 231 7.91 5.07 2.65
CA LEU A 231 6.70 4.29 2.90
C LEU A 231 5.67 5.15 3.61
N TRP A 232 4.46 5.23 3.03
CA TRP A 232 3.35 5.93 3.64
C TRP A 232 2.26 4.95 4.09
N ASN A 233 1.42 5.41 5.02
CA ASN A 233 0.28 4.63 5.50
C ASN A 233 -0.96 5.50 5.63
N CYS A 234 -2.03 5.07 5.01
CA CYS A 234 -3.38 5.55 5.21
C CYS A 234 -4.09 4.70 6.25
N ILE A 235 -4.65 5.31 7.27
CA ILE A 235 -5.58 4.63 8.17
C ILE A 235 -6.98 4.96 7.67
N ASP A 236 -7.57 4.00 6.99
CA ASP A 236 -8.85 4.14 6.33
C ASP A 236 -9.98 3.93 7.33
N MET A 237 -10.55 5.04 7.76
CA MET A 237 -11.71 5.09 8.66
C MET A 237 -13.04 5.03 7.90
N TRP A 238 -12.99 4.91 6.58
CA TRP A 238 -14.17 4.90 5.75
C TRP A 238 -15.06 3.71 6.08
N TYR A 239 -16.35 3.98 6.26
CA TYR A 239 -17.35 2.95 6.47
C TYR A 239 -18.64 3.34 5.76
N ARG A 240 -19.34 2.35 5.24
CA ARG A 240 -20.76 2.50 4.90
C ARG A 240 -21.59 1.82 5.99
N LEU A 241 -22.90 2.02 5.96
CA LEU A 241 -23.85 1.31 6.86
C LEU A 241 -23.59 -0.20 6.91
N THR A 242 -22.94 -0.74 5.89
CA THR A 242 -22.64 -2.14 5.70
C THR A 242 -21.23 -2.55 6.14
N PHE A 243 -20.31 -1.61 6.34
CA PHE A 243 -18.92 -1.86 6.70
C PHE A 243 -18.57 -1.05 7.95
N PRO A 244 -18.44 -1.69 9.11
CA PRO A 244 -17.95 -0.97 10.28
C PRO A 244 -16.50 -0.56 10.05
N GLY A 245 -16.22 0.71 10.24
CA GLY A 245 -14.87 1.24 10.26
C GLY A 245 -14.08 0.75 11.49
N HIS A 246 -12.89 1.26 11.65
CA HIS A 246 -12.09 1.02 12.85
C HIS A 246 -12.75 1.62 14.10
N SER A 247 -12.58 0.95 15.24
CA SER A 247 -12.84 1.56 16.55
C SER A 247 -11.76 2.60 16.87
N ALA A 248 -12.01 3.47 17.84
CA ALA A 248 -11.00 4.41 18.32
C ALA A 248 -9.73 3.69 18.84
N LYS A 249 -9.89 2.52 19.45
CA LYS A 249 -8.78 1.64 19.83
C LYS A 249 -7.98 1.18 18.63
N GLU A 250 -8.64 0.70 17.59
CA GLU A 250 -7.97 0.25 16.36
C GLU A 250 -7.26 1.42 15.66
N LEU A 251 -7.89 2.61 15.60
CA LEU A 251 -7.28 3.82 15.08
C LEU A 251 -5.99 4.15 15.83
N SER A 252 -6.06 4.25 17.15
CA SER A 252 -4.89 4.53 18.01
C SER A 252 -3.77 3.52 17.78
N LYS A 253 -4.10 2.22 17.71
CA LYS A 253 -3.10 1.17 17.54
C LYS A 253 -2.53 1.08 16.12
N ASN A 254 -3.29 1.41 15.10
CA ASN A 254 -2.75 1.52 13.73
C ASN A 254 -1.80 2.73 13.60
N LEU A 255 -2.12 3.85 14.24
CA LEU A 255 -1.21 5.01 14.31
C LEU A 255 0.09 4.66 15.07
N GLU A 256 -0.01 4.02 16.24
CA GLU A 256 1.16 3.54 16.99
C GLU A 256 1.98 2.53 16.18
N PHE A 257 1.32 1.64 15.45
CA PHE A 257 1.99 0.69 14.57
C PHE A 257 2.79 1.42 13.48
N ALA A 258 2.21 2.41 12.80
CA ALA A 258 2.90 3.20 11.78
C ALA A 258 4.18 3.87 12.34
N TYR A 259 4.11 4.41 13.57
CA TYR A 259 5.29 4.98 14.24
C TYR A 259 6.37 3.90 14.47
N HIS A 260 5.99 2.79 15.09
CA HIS A 260 6.94 1.73 15.44
C HIS A 260 7.46 0.93 14.23
N ALA A 261 6.67 0.82 13.17
CA ALA A 261 7.04 0.13 11.93
C ALA A 261 7.92 0.97 10.99
N GLY A 262 8.39 2.14 11.42
CA GLY A 262 9.32 2.92 10.60
C GLY A 262 8.68 3.65 9.42
N VAL A 263 7.36 3.79 9.37
CA VAL A 263 6.65 4.53 8.32
C VAL A 263 7.07 5.99 8.30
N ASN A 264 7.23 6.58 7.12
CA ASN A 264 7.68 7.97 6.97
C ASN A 264 6.53 8.97 7.14
N ARG A 265 5.34 8.63 6.62
CA ARG A 265 4.13 9.46 6.74
C ARG A 265 2.92 8.61 7.05
N VAL A 266 2.09 9.08 7.98
CA VAL A 266 0.80 8.48 8.31
C VAL A 266 -0.28 9.54 8.27
N TYR A 267 -1.44 9.18 7.76
CA TYR A 267 -2.62 10.03 7.81
C TYR A 267 -3.88 9.20 8.02
N VAL A 268 -4.90 9.87 8.55
CA VAL A 268 -6.23 9.28 8.74
C VAL A 268 -7.13 9.76 7.62
N GLU A 269 -7.74 8.83 6.93
CA GLU A 269 -8.73 9.15 5.90
C GLU A 269 -10.05 9.60 6.52
N SER A 270 -10.65 10.64 5.91
CA SER A 270 -11.95 11.18 6.32
C SER A 270 -11.96 11.87 7.68
N SER A 271 -11.36 13.06 7.78
CA SER A 271 -11.34 13.87 9.02
C SER A 271 -12.72 14.08 9.69
N GLN A 272 -13.81 13.97 8.95
CA GLN A 272 -15.17 14.02 9.48
C GLN A 272 -15.46 12.94 10.55
N VAL A 273 -14.70 11.85 10.58
CA VAL A 273 -14.87 10.79 11.61
C VAL A 273 -14.37 11.21 12.99
N PHE A 274 -13.70 12.33 13.10
CA PHE A 274 -13.16 12.84 14.37
C PHE A 274 -14.19 13.57 15.24
N PHE A 275 -15.35 13.90 14.68
CA PHE A 275 -16.30 14.81 15.31
C PHE A 275 -17.59 14.12 15.74
N GLU A 276 -18.19 14.63 16.82
CA GLU A 276 -19.58 14.34 17.14
C GLU A 276 -20.48 14.91 16.03
N LYS A 277 -21.55 14.19 15.70
CA LYS A 277 -22.43 14.58 14.61
C LYS A 277 -23.01 16.00 14.81
N GLY A 278 -22.69 16.88 13.85
CA GLY A 278 -23.17 18.27 13.87
C GLY A 278 -22.49 19.19 14.88
N SER A 279 -21.31 18.82 15.35
CA SER A 279 -20.51 19.57 16.32
C SER A 279 -19.05 19.68 15.86
N ASP A 280 -18.30 20.59 16.43
CA ASP A 280 -16.83 20.68 16.34
C ASP A 280 -16.11 20.02 17.52
N GLU A 281 -16.85 19.32 18.36
CA GLU A 281 -16.29 18.56 19.47
C GLU A 281 -15.78 17.20 19.00
N PHE A 282 -14.59 16.83 19.46
CA PHE A 282 -14.00 15.54 19.16
C PHE A 282 -14.76 14.40 19.85
N ASN A 283 -15.14 13.41 19.05
CA ASN A 283 -15.54 12.11 19.54
C ASN A 283 -14.31 11.27 19.98
N GLU A 284 -14.51 9.99 20.27
CA GLU A 284 -13.44 9.09 20.69
C GLU A 284 -12.32 8.95 19.64
N ASN A 285 -12.65 8.97 18.34
CA ASN A 285 -11.64 8.91 17.26
C ASN A 285 -10.81 10.21 17.23
N GLY A 286 -11.45 11.36 17.32
CA GLY A 286 -10.77 12.66 17.36
C GLY A 286 -9.84 12.79 18.56
N LYS A 287 -10.28 12.31 19.73
CA LYS A 287 -9.44 12.26 20.94
C LYS A 287 -8.25 11.33 20.75
N ALA A 288 -8.46 10.11 20.22
CA ALA A 288 -7.38 9.16 19.95
C ALA A 288 -6.34 9.72 18.97
N PHE A 289 -6.77 10.46 17.93
CA PHE A 289 -5.87 11.12 17.00
C PHE A 289 -5.09 12.27 17.69
N ALA A 290 -5.76 13.11 18.48
CA ALA A 290 -5.11 14.21 19.21
C ALA A 290 -4.06 13.70 20.22
N ASP A 291 -4.39 12.66 20.99
CA ASP A 291 -3.48 12.02 21.94
C ASP A 291 -2.25 11.44 21.22
N PHE A 292 -2.46 10.85 20.05
CA PHE A 292 -1.36 10.34 19.24
C PHE A 292 -0.46 11.47 18.73
N THR A 293 -1.02 12.55 18.20
CA THR A 293 -0.23 13.69 17.70
C THR A 293 0.53 14.38 18.81
N GLU A 294 -0.07 14.55 19.99
CA GLU A 294 0.60 15.09 21.18
C GLU A 294 1.79 14.22 21.60
N LYS A 295 1.63 12.91 21.55
CA LYS A 295 2.65 11.95 21.98
C LYS A 295 3.81 11.79 20.98
N TYR A 296 3.53 11.81 19.67
CA TYR A 296 4.48 11.35 18.68
C TYR A 296 4.90 12.40 17.65
N ARG A 297 4.16 13.49 17.44
CA ARG A 297 4.54 14.52 16.48
C ARG A 297 5.86 15.17 16.87
N GLY A 298 6.73 15.29 15.89
CA GLY A 298 8.06 15.89 16.10
C GLY A 298 9.01 15.05 16.95
N LYS A 299 8.58 13.87 17.42
CA LYS A 299 9.43 12.96 18.20
C LYS A 299 10.50 12.36 17.30
N ASP A 300 11.74 12.48 17.75
CA ASP A 300 12.88 11.93 17.04
C ASP A 300 12.85 10.40 17.04
N ARG A 301 13.16 9.85 15.89
CA ARG A 301 13.31 8.42 15.65
C ARG A 301 14.64 8.19 14.92
N ASP A 302 15.40 7.18 15.34
CA ASP A 302 16.71 6.84 14.80
C ASP A 302 16.65 5.83 13.64
N TYR A 303 15.44 5.38 13.28
CA TYR A 303 15.19 4.43 12.20
C TYR A 303 13.94 4.78 11.38
N ASP A 304 13.87 4.25 10.19
CA ASP A 304 12.68 4.22 9.34
C ASP A 304 12.60 2.89 8.57
N VAL A 305 11.70 2.83 7.57
CA VAL A 305 11.51 1.61 6.78
C VAL A 305 12.80 1.13 6.10
N GLN A 306 13.75 2.01 5.78
CA GLN A 306 15.01 1.61 5.14
C GLN A 306 15.96 0.87 6.08
N ASP A 307 15.76 0.98 7.39
CA ASP A 307 16.51 0.21 8.40
C ASP A 307 15.85 -1.14 8.75
N TYR A 308 14.67 -1.41 8.18
CA TYR A 308 13.95 -2.65 8.45
C TYR A 308 14.74 -3.88 7.98
N LYS A 309 14.92 -4.85 8.87
CA LYS A 309 15.64 -6.10 8.64
C LYS A 309 14.67 -7.28 8.78
N PRO A 310 13.89 -7.62 7.76
CA PRO A 310 12.98 -8.76 7.81
C PRO A 310 13.78 -10.06 7.96
N GLU A 311 13.28 -10.98 8.80
CA GLU A 311 13.85 -12.32 8.92
C GLU A 311 13.18 -13.32 7.98
N ILE A 312 12.00 -12.99 7.45
CA ILE A 312 11.24 -13.81 6.50
C ILE A 312 11.00 -13.03 5.22
N GLY A 313 11.35 -13.61 4.09
CA GLY A 313 11.09 -13.06 2.77
C GLY A 313 10.10 -13.90 1.97
N ILE A 314 9.24 -13.25 1.20
CA ILE A 314 8.47 -13.87 0.14
C ILE A 314 8.86 -13.17 -1.16
N ILE A 315 9.52 -13.89 -2.06
CA ILE A 315 9.80 -13.40 -3.40
C ILE A 315 8.69 -13.89 -4.31
N LYS A 316 7.94 -12.96 -4.88
CA LYS A 316 6.84 -13.26 -5.80
C LYS A 316 7.12 -12.67 -7.17
N TYR A 317 6.59 -13.29 -8.19
CA TYR A 317 6.52 -12.65 -9.49
C TYR A 317 5.58 -11.44 -9.36
N ASP A 318 6.06 -10.27 -9.77
CA ASP A 318 5.36 -9.01 -9.50
C ASP A 318 3.94 -8.97 -10.09
N ASP A 319 3.78 -9.59 -11.26
CA ASP A 319 2.50 -9.69 -11.93
C ASP A 319 1.61 -10.83 -11.42
N SER A 320 1.94 -11.48 -10.31
CA SER A 320 1.19 -12.63 -9.80
C SER A 320 -0.29 -12.34 -9.53
N PHE A 321 -0.67 -11.10 -9.53
CA PHE A 321 -2.06 -10.66 -9.40
C PHE A 321 -2.63 -9.96 -10.62
N TRP A 322 -1.84 -9.71 -11.63
CA TRP A 322 -2.25 -9.02 -12.81
C TRP A 322 -3.18 -9.89 -13.68
N GLY A 323 -4.50 -9.61 -13.65
CA GLY A 323 -5.51 -10.42 -14.32
C GLY A 323 -5.69 -11.81 -13.76
N GLN A 324 -5.19 -12.05 -12.59
CA GLN A 324 -5.13 -13.36 -11.97
C GLN A 324 -6.23 -13.59 -10.93
N GLY A 325 -7.24 -12.73 -10.93
CA GLY A 325 -8.40 -12.88 -10.06
C GLY A 325 -9.26 -14.08 -10.42
N ARG A 326 -10.04 -14.57 -9.45
CA ARG A 326 -11.08 -15.57 -9.72
C ARG A 326 -12.27 -14.92 -10.40
N PRO A 327 -12.83 -15.47 -11.47
CA PRO A 327 -14.16 -15.09 -11.93
C PRO A 327 -15.16 -15.20 -10.77
N GLY A 328 -15.90 -14.12 -10.48
CA GLY A 328 -16.96 -14.12 -9.46
C GLY A 328 -16.60 -13.59 -8.08
N LEU A 329 -15.39 -13.13 -7.81
CA LEU A 329 -15.08 -12.31 -6.65
C LEU A 329 -15.45 -10.86 -6.91
N ILE A 330 -16.20 -10.26 -6.04
CA ILE A 330 -17.07 -9.14 -6.36
C ILE A 330 -16.23 -7.91 -6.53
N MET A 331 -15.48 -7.35 -6.54
CA MET A 331 -15.02 -5.99 -6.82
C MET A 331 -13.72 -5.87 -7.63
N TRP A 332 -12.82 -6.81 -7.55
CA TRP A 332 -11.45 -6.57 -7.96
C TRP A 332 -10.92 -7.65 -8.90
N ASN A 333 -11.75 -8.11 -9.77
CA ASN A 333 -11.68 -9.50 -10.11
C ASN A 333 -11.26 -9.84 -11.46
N ASN A 334 -10.97 -9.22 -12.30
CA ASN A 334 -11.11 -10.06 -13.44
C ASN A 334 -10.24 -9.80 -14.62
N MET A 335 -9.68 -8.70 -14.71
CA MET A 335 -8.94 -8.48 -15.92
C MET A 335 -7.87 -7.49 -15.64
N LEU A 336 -6.71 -8.01 -15.51
CA LEU A 336 -5.57 -7.17 -15.48
C LEU A 336 -5.59 -6.21 -16.63
N LEU A 337 -5.63 -4.96 -16.28
CA LEU A 337 -5.65 -3.89 -17.27
C LEU A 337 -6.71 -4.09 -18.37
N GLY A 338 -7.78 -4.83 -18.03
CA GLY A 338 -8.86 -5.10 -18.95
C GLY A 338 -8.56 -6.09 -20.06
N ASN A 339 -7.51 -6.91 -19.93
CA ASN A 339 -7.21 -7.94 -20.93
C ASN A 339 -7.88 -9.27 -20.58
N PRO A 340 -8.99 -9.64 -21.27
CA PRO A 340 -9.73 -10.87 -20.97
C PRO A 340 -8.99 -12.15 -21.33
N LYS A 341 -7.89 -12.04 -22.07
CA LYS A 341 -7.10 -13.20 -22.50
C LYS A 341 -6.13 -13.68 -21.43
N LEU A 342 -5.79 -12.81 -20.46
CA LEU A 342 -4.91 -13.14 -19.36
C LEU A 342 -5.68 -13.76 -18.20
N LYS A 343 -5.46 -15.06 -17.98
CA LYS A 343 -6.15 -15.82 -16.94
C LYS A 343 -5.26 -16.08 -15.74
N ALA A 344 -5.89 -16.14 -14.56
CA ALA A 344 -5.23 -16.59 -13.34
C ALA A 344 -4.68 -18.02 -13.48
N ASP A 345 -3.48 -18.24 -13.01
CA ASP A 345 -2.90 -19.57 -12.86
C ASP A 345 -2.69 -19.96 -11.39
N GLY A 346 -2.22 -21.16 -11.14
CA GLY A 346 -1.98 -21.68 -9.79
C GLY A 346 -0.87 -20.93 -9.03
N TYR A 347 0.07 -20.34 -9.77
CA TYR A 347 1.24 -19.66 -9.22
C TYR A 347 0.87 -18.32 -8.56
N ALA A 348 -0.17 -17.64 -9.06
CA ALA A 348 -0.63 -16.37 -8.50
C ALA A 348 -0.98 -16.42 -7.01
N ARG A 349 -1.24 -17.61 -6.46
CA ARG A 349 -1.64 -17.79 -5.06
C ARG A 349 -0.55 -18.32 -4.15
N GLU A 350 0.59 -18.65 -4.68
CA GLU A 350 1.66 -19.24 -3.86
C GLU A 350 2.10 -18.30 -2.76
N TRP A 351 2.30 -17.03 -3.07
CA TRP A 351 2.71 -16.04 -2.07
C TRP A 351 1.64 -15.83 -0.96
N ILE A 352 0.35 -15.94 -1.30
CA ILE A 352 -0.75 -15.88 -0.33
C ILE A 352 -0.69 -17.10 0.61
N ARG A 353 -0.39 -18.27 0.08
CA ARG A 353 -0.20 -19.48 0.88
C ARG A 353 1.02 -19.40 1.77
N ALA A 354 2.11 -18.83 1.29
CA ALA A 354 3.28 -18.52 2.10
C ALA A 354 2.92 -17.55 3.23
N MET A 355 2.20 -16.45 2.92
CA MET A 355 1.70 -15.51 3.93
C MET A 355 0.82 -16.20 4.98
N ASN A 356 -0.03 -17.14 4.57
CA ASN A 356 -0.85 -17.92 5.51
C ASN A 356 -0.03 -18.84 6.42
N ILE A 357 1.13 -19.30 5.98
CA ILE A 357 2.04 -20.07 6.84
C ILE A 357 2.63 -19.15 7.91
N ILE A 358 3.21 -18.02 7.51
CA ILE A 358 3.91 -17.12 8.42
C ILE A 358 2.99 -16.38 9.38
N THR A 359 1.70 -16.27 9.06
CA THR A 359 0.66 -15.71 9.92
C THR A 359 -0.11 -16.77 10.72
N HIS A 360 0.46 -17.94 10.92
CA HIS A 360 -0.15 -19.06 11.67
C HIS A 360 -1.55 -19.45 11.20
N GLY A 361 -1.86 -19.20 9.94
CA GLY A 361 -3.17 -19.50 9.35
C GLY A 361 -4.19 -18.37 9.43
N GLU A 362 -3.85 -17.22 10.01
CA GLU A 362 -4.80 -16.13 10.25
C GLU A 362 -5.25 -15.42 8.96
N THR A 363 -4.39 -15.32 7.94
CA THR A 363 -4.77 -14.75 6.64
C THR A 363 -5.59 -15.69 5.75
N GLY A 364 -5.77 -16.95 6.14
CA GLY A 364 -6.47 -17.93 5.33
C GLY A 364 -5.79 -18.25 3.99
N ASN A 365 -6.32 -19.23 3.28
CA ASN A 365 -5.80 -19.64 1.96
C ASN A 365 -6.39 -18.86 0.78
N GLY A 366 -7.33 -17.98 1.04
CA GLY A 366 -8.10 -17.22 0.04
C GLY A 366 -7.54 -15.87 -0.32
N GLY A 367 -6.50 -15.46 0.37
CA GLY A 367 -5.90 -14.15 0.18
C GLY A 367 -6.10 -13.24 1.37
N VAL A 368 -5.54 -12.08 1.26
CA VAL A 368 -5.63 -11.00 2.21
C VAL A 368 -7.04 -10.45 2.17
N SER A 369 -7.96 -11.24 2.63
CA SER A 369 -9.37 -11.00 2.93
C SER A 369 -10.30 -10.34 1.90
N TRP A 370 -9.94 -10.22 0.65
CA TRP A 370 -10.83 -9.60 -0.34
C TRP A 370 -11.71 -10.55 -1.14
N GLY A 371 -11.96 -11.72 -0.63
CA GLY A 371 -12.99 -12.57 -1.18
C GLY A 371 -14.20 -12.55 -0.28
N LYS A 372 -15.39 -12.40 -0.83
CA LYS A 372 -16.70 -12.51 -0.15
C LYS A 372 -16.63 -12.13 1.34
N ILE A 373 -16.48 -10.87 1.60
CA ILE A 373 -16.66 -10.35 2.95
C ILE A 373 -18.15 -10.38 3.20
N GLU A 374 -18.61 -11.40 3.84
CA GLU A 374 -19.94 -11.35 4.45
C GLU A 374 -19.88 -10.30 5.55
N LEU A 375 -20.80 -9.34 5.53
CA LEU A 375 -20.95 -8.29 6.53
C LEU A 375 -20.84 -8.79 7.98
N ARG A 376 -21.25 -10.01 8.23
CA ARG A 376 -21.14 -10.68 9.53
C ARG A 376 -19.70 -11.05 9.91
N SER A 377 -18.81 -11.21 8.95
CA SER A 377 -17.40 -11.56 9.20
C SER A 377 -16.52 -10.34 9.39
N LEU A 378 -16.86 -9.17 8.85
CA LEU A 378 -16.13 -7.92 9.06
C LEU A 378 -15.98 -7.57 10.54
N ARG A 379 -17.01 -7.76 11.34
CA ARG A 379 -16.95 -7.53 12.78
C ARG A 379 -15.96 -8.43 13.53
N LYS A 380 -15.43 -9.45 12.87
CA LYS A 380 -14.41 -10.36 13.40
C LYS A 380 -13.03 -10.13 12.81
N HIS A 381 -12.90 -9.19 11.87
CA HIS A 381 -11.60 -8.84 11.32
C HIS A 381 -10.74 -8.17 12.38
N ARG A 382 -9.53 -8.65 12.43
CA ARG A 382 -8.49 -8.19 13.35
C ARG A 382 -7.58 -7.24 12.57
N SER A 383 -7.15 -6.18 13.22
CA SER A 383 -6.20 -5.24 12.61
C SER A 383 -4.79 -5.84 12.46
N PHE A 384 -4.44 -6.81 13.33
CA PHE A 384 -3.10 -7.41 13.35
C PHE A 384 -3.13 -8.92 13.33
N ALA A 385 -2.29 -9.51 12.49
CA ALA A 385 -2.01 -10.94 12.43
C ALA A 385 -0.70 -11.28 13.15
N SER A 386 -0.65 -12.46 13.76
CA SER A 386 0.58 -13.00 14.34
C SER A 386 1.63 -13.17 13.25
N MET A 387 2.81 -12.54 13.39
CA MET A 387 3.84 -12.60 12.36
C MET A 387 5.20 -12.19 12.90
N ASN A 388 6.21 -13.01 12.67
CA ASN A 388 7.59 -12.56 12.78
C ASN A 388 7.90 -11.63 11.59
N GLY A 389 8.86 -10.72 11.74
CA GLY A 389 9.16 -9.69 10.75
C GLY A 389 9.33 -10.27 9.34
N ALA A 390 8.40 -9.91 8.46
CA ALA A 390 8.39 -10.40 7.09
C ALA A 390 8.31 -9.27 6.08
N ALA A 391 8.87 -9.49 4.89
CA ALA A 391 8.72 -8.61 3.74
C ALA A 391 8.42 -9.41 2.47
N VAL A 392 7.64 -8.81 1.59
CA VAL A 392 7.36 -9.35 0.26
C VAL A 392 8.16 -8.57 -0.77
N PHE A 393 8.91 -9.27 -1.59
CA PHE A 393 9.75 -8.73 -2.65
C PHE A 393 9.24 -9.17 -4.02
N ASP A 394 9.58 -8.44 -5.06
CA ASP A 394 9.34 -8.92 -6.41
C ASP A 394 10.49 -9.82 -6.93
N ASP A 395 10.30 -10.32 -8.13
CA ASP A 395 11.19 -11.27 -8.80
C ASP A 395 12.56 -10.71 -9.21
N LYS A 396 12.82 -9.42 -8.96
CA LYS A 396 14.06 -8.71 -9.33
C LYS A 396 14.89 -8.27 -8.12
N VAL A 397 14.51 -8.68 -6.91
CA VAL A 397 15.22 -8.31 -5.68
C VAL A 397 16.65 -8.84 -5.67
N ARG A 398 17.58 -8.05 -5.13
CA ARG A 398 19.00 -8.37 -5.11
C ARG A 398 19.48 -8.78 -3.71
N LYS A 399 20.67 -9.41 -3.68
CA LYS A 399 21.30 -10.01 -2.50
C LYS A 399 21.32 -9.08 -1.28
N GLU A 400 21.70 -7.84 -1.47
CA GLU A 400 21.87 -6.83 -0.41
C GLU A 400 20.58 -6.61 0.40
N THR A 401 19.44 -6.67 -0.28
CA THR A 401 18.11 -6.55 0.37
C THR A 401 17.70 -7.81 1.13
N LEU A 402 18.28 -8.95 0.78
CA LEU A 402 17.90 -10.27 1.30
C LEU A 402 18.80 -10.76 2.44
N GLU A 403 19.91 -10.08 2.76
CA GLU A 403 20.94 -10.57 3.69
C GLU A 403 20.43 -10.87 5.11
N SER A 404 19.40 -10.17 5.56
CA SER A 404 18.79 -10.37 6.89
C SER A 404 17.89 -11.60 7.00
N LEU A 405 17.55 -12.21 5.86
CA LEU A 405 16.60 -13.30 5.81
C LEU A 405 17.17 -14.59 6.41
N LYS A 406 16.33 -15.27 7.18
CA LYS A 406 16.54 -16.64 7.67
C LYS A 406 15.68 -17.66 6.94
N LEU A 407 14.53 -17.21 6.45
CA LEU A 407 13.58 -17.98 5.67
C LEU A 407 13.14 -17.19 4.43
N CYS A 408 13.13 -17.84 3.27
CA CYS A 408 12.64 -17.24 2.03
C CYS A 408 11.71 -18.20 1.31
N PHE A 409 10.57 -17.68 0.82
CA PHE A 409 9.68 -18.39 -0.08
C PHE A 409 9.88 -17.88 -1.51
N LEU A 410 10.13 -18.78 -2.44
CA LEU A 410 10.16 -18.46 -3.88
C LEU A 410 8.81 -18.83 -4.49
N CYS A 411 8.05 -17.82 -4.89
CA CYS A 411 6.68 -17.93 -5.35
C CYS A 411 6.49 -17.33 -6.74
N GLY A 412 5.50 -17.83 -7.44
CA GLY A 412 5.08 -17.22 -8.68
C GLY A 412 5.66 -17.87 -9.94
N ARG A 413 5.35 -17.26 -11.07
CA ARG A 413 5.60 -17.80 -12.42
C ARG A 413 7.05 -17.70 -12.82
N GLU A 414 7.68 -16.58 -12.52
CA GLU A 414 9.05 -16.26 -12.90
C GLU A 414 9.78 -15.61 -11.73
N ILE A 415 11.06 -15.79 -11.68
CA ILE A 415 12.00 -15.09 -10.81
C ILE A 415 13.24 -14.90 -11.66
N SER A 416 13.85 -13.72 -11.61
CA SER A 416 15.01 -13.42 -12.45
C SER A 416 16.17 -14.37 -12.17
N PRO A 417 16.98 -14.70 -13.19
CA PRO A 417 18.16 -15.54 -12.98
C PRO A 417 19.12 -14.96 -11.96
N GLU A 418 19.26 -13.66 -11.92
CA GLU A 418 20.11 -12.92 -10.97
C GLU A 418 19.60 -13.10 -9.56
N THR A 419 18.30 -12.91 -9.31
CA THR A 419 17.69 -13.15 -7.99
C THR A 419 17.87 -14.60 -7.53
N LEU A 420 17.68 -15.57 -8.46
CA LEU A 420 17.89 -16.99 -8.13
C LEU A 420 19.36 -17.29 -7.77
N ALA A 421 20.30 -16.67 -8.46
CA ALA A 421 21.72 -16.81 -8.15
C ALA A 421 22.07 -16.19 -6.78
N ASP A 422 21.54 -14.98 -6.51
CA ASP A 422 21.71 -14.28 -5.23
C ASP A 422 21.12 -15.11 -4.07
N VAL A 423 19.91 -15.63 -4.21
CA VAL A 423 19.29 -16.52 -3.22
C VAL A 423 20.14 -17.76 -2.98
N ARG A 424 20.66 -18.40 -4.05
CA ARG A 424 21.53 -19.58 -3.87
C ARG A 424 22.84 -19.26 -3.16
N SER A 425 23.43 -18.11 -3.43
CA SER A 425 24.61 -17.63 -2.69
C SER A 425 24.29 -17.50 -1.20
N LEU A 426 23.16 -16.87 -0.84
CA LEU A 426 22.72 -16.73 0.56
C LEU A 426 22.44 -18.07 1.24
N VAL A 427 21.88 -19.05 0.53
CA VAL A 427 21.71 -20.40 1.05
C VAL A 427 23.07 -21.00 1.40
N ARG A 428 24.04 -20.91 0.50
CA ARG A 428 25.36 -21.52 0.68
C ARG A 428 26.20 -20.85 1.75
N GLU A 429 26.17 -19.53 1.79
CA GLU A 429 27.06 -18.71 2.60
C GLU A 429 26.46 -18.35 3.95
N ASN A 430 25.17 -17.96 3.98
CA ASN A 430 24.51 -17.38 5.16
C ASN A 430 23.54 -18.34 5.86
N GLY A 431 23.38 -19.56 5.38
CA GLY A 431 22.49 -20.54 6.01
C GLY A 431 21.00 -20.28 5.78
N LEU A 432 20.65 -19.51 4.73
CA LEU A 432 19.25 -19.23 4.38
C LEU A 432 18.48 -20.53 4.13
N THR A 433 17.29 -20.65 4.72
CA THR A 433 16.33 -21.70 4.39
C THR A 433 15.38 -21.21 3.30
N VAL A 434 15.30 -21.93 2.19
CA VAL A 434 14.44 -21.57 1.05
C VAL A 434 13.34 -22.59 0.88
N VAL A 435 12.09 -22.12 0.82
CA VAL A 435 10.92 -22.92 0.45
C VAL A 435 10.54 -22.59 -0.97
N THR A 436 10.49 -23.58 -1.84
CA THR A 436 10.20 -23.37 -3.26
C THR A 436 9.36 -24.48 -3.84
N THR A 437 8.63 -24.15 -4.90
CA THR A 437 7.97 -25.12 -5.74
C THR A 437 8.98 -25.87 -6.62
N LYS A 438 8.54 -26.89 -7.29
CA LYS A 438 9.36 -27.73 -8.15
C LYS A 438 10.24 -26.96 -9.16
N LYS A 439 9.79 -25.80 -9.61
CA LYS A 439 10.42 -25.03 -10.69
C LYS A 439 11.78 -24.42 -10.30
N TYR A 440 11.90 -23.94 -9.06
CA TYR A 440 13.09 -23.19 -8.61
C TYR A 440 14.09 -24.01 -7.79
N MET A 441 13.77 -25.28 -7.54
CA MET A 441 14.71 -26.18 -6.89
C MET A 441 15.94 -26.41 -7.77
N PRO A 442 17.17 -26.18 -7.28
CA PRO A 442 18.37 -26.45 -8.06
C PRO A 442 18.45 -27.92 -8.48
N LYS A 443 18.67 -28.14 -9.79
CA LYS A 443 18.63 -29.48 -10.39
C LYS A 443 19.76 -30.41 -9.97
N ASP A 444 20.86 -29.83 -9.53
CA ASP A 444 22.07 -30.55 -9.06
C ASP A 444 21.94 -31.06 -7.61
N LEU A 445 20.89 -30.66 -6.89
CA LEU A 445 20.68 -31.09 -5.51
C LEU A 445 19.86 -32.40 -5.44
N LYS A 446 20.33 -33.32 -4.62
CA LYS A 446 19.57 -34.52 -4.25
C LYS A 446 18.62 -34.19 -3.09
N THR A 447 17.36 -34.47 -3.30
CA THR A 447 16.31 -34.24 -2.30
C THR A 447 15.98 -35.52 -1.54
N GLU A 448 15.76 -35.40 -0.25
CA GLU A 448 15.27 -36.46 0.63
C GLU A 448 13.91 -36.08 1.21
N GLY A 449 13.01 -37.04 1.37
CA GLY A 449 11.66 -36.83 1.91
C GLY A 449 10.56 -36.97 0.87
N LEU A 450 9.39 -37.43 1.31
CA LEU A 450 8.26 -37.75 0.42
C LEU A 450 7.30 -36.57 0.23
N PHE A 451 6.82 -35.96 1.32
CA PHE A 451 5.83 -34.86 1.28
C PHE A 451 6.47 -33.48 1.36
N VAL A 452 7.56 -33.39 2.10
CA VAL A 452 8.41 -32.22 2.25
C VAL A 452 9.83 -32.69 2.00
N ALA A 453 10.30 -32.48 0.78
CA ALA A 453 11.65 -32.88 0.40
C ALA A 453 12.63 -31.77 0.74
N GLU A 454 13.79 -32.15 1.29
CA GLU A 454 14.85 -31.20 1.67
C GLU A 454 16.16 -31.55 0.97
N ALA A 455 16.97 -30.54 0.70
CA ALA A 455 18.34 -30.67 0.23
C ALA A 455 19.23 -29.64 0.88
N LYS A 456 20.41 -30.05 1.37
CA LYS A 456 21.45 -29.13 1.83
C LYS A 456 22.18 -28.51 0.63
N ASP A 457 22.53 -27.22 0.76
CA ASP A 457 23.37 -26.50 -0.19
C ASP A 457 24.26 -25.52 0.59
N GLY A 458 25.50 -25.93 0.86
CA GLY A 458 26.37 -25.20 1.79
C GLY A 458 25.85 -25.22 3.23
N SER A 459 25.74 -24.06 3.85
CA SER A 459 25.26 -23.92 5.23
C SER A 459 23.74 -23.91 5.36
N GLY A 460 23.01 -23.75 4.25
CA GLY A 460 21.54 -23.61 4.23
C GLY A 460 20.80 -24.83 3.65
N VAL A 461 19.50 -24.66 3.50
CA VAL A 461 18.59 -25.76 3.12
C VAL A 461 17.56 -25.29 2.11
N TRP A 462 17.34 -26.10 1.09
CA TRP A 462 16.22 -25.99 0.16
C TRP A 462 15.12 -26.96 0.59
N ILE A 463 13.89 -26.45 0.68
CA ILE A 463 12.70 -27.22 1.04
C ILE A 463 11.72 -27.19 -0.12
N LYS A 464 11.32 -28.36 -0.57
CA LYS A 464 10.37 -28.55 -1.67
C LYS A 464 9.16 -29.33 -1.18
N PRO A 465 8.09 -28.64 -0.73
CA PRO A 465 6.85 -29.30 -0.39
C PRO A 465 6.06 -29.73 -1.64
N LEU A 466 5.26 -30.77 -1.54
CA LEU A 466 4.26 -31.09 -2.56
C LEU A 466 3.18 -30.03 -2.65
N ASP A 467 2.82 -29.42 -1.52
CA ASP A 467 1.87 -28.32 -1.41
C ASP A 467 2.21 -27.45 -0.19
N LEU A 468 2.13 -26.12 -0.36
CA LEU A 468 2.37 -25.16 0.73
C LEU A 468 1.36 -25.28 1.89
N ARG A 469 0.24 -25.95 1.69
CA ARG A 469 -0.79 -26.15 2.73
C ARG A 469 -0.50 -27.32 3.68
N LEU A 470 0.54 -28.11 3.44
CA LEU A 470 0.88 -29.29 4.23
C LEU A 470 1.16 -28.93 5.71
N PRO A 471 0.53 -29.62 6.69
CA PRO A 471 0.82 -29.42 8.10
C PRO A 471 2.29 -29.71 8.47
N GLN A 472 2.92 -30.68 7.80
CA GLN A 472 4.33 -31.04 7.98
C GLN A 472 5.24 -29.85 7.66
N LEU A 473 4.93 -29.08 6.59
CA LEU A 473 5.69 -27.90 6.24
C LEU A 473 5.56 -26.82 7.34
N ARG A 474 4.34 -26.55 7.82
CA ARG A 474 4.12 -25.61 8.92
C ARG A 474 4.92 -26.00 10.17
N LYS A 475 4.90 -27.26 10.54
CA LYS A 475 5.68 -27.79 11.67
C LYS A 475 7.18 -27.56 11.46
N ARG A 476 7.68 -27.82 10.25
CA ARG A 476 9.10 -27.63 9.87
C ARG A 476 9.53 -26.17 9.96
N LEU A 477 8.66 -25.24 9.61
CA LEU A 477 8.94 -23.81 9.55
C LEU A 477 8.64 -23.06 10.86
N ALA A 478 8.11 -23.74 11.88
CA ALA A 478 7.70 -23.11 13.14
C ALA A 478 8.83 -22.34 13.84
N VAL A 479 10.07 -22.77 13.67
CA VAL A 479 11.25 -22.10 14.25
C VAL A 479 11.47 -20.68 13.70
N PHE A 480 10.91 -20.36 12.54
CA PHE A 480 11.07 -19.07 11.88
C PHE A 480 9.86 -18.16 12.11
N THR A 481 8.65 -18.72 12.24
CA THR A 481 7.41 -17.95 12.21
C THR A 481 7.06 -17.22 13.51
N GLY A 482 7.85 -17.45 14.57
CA GLY A 482 7.60 -16.83 15.87
C GLY A 482 6.42 -17.45 16.62
N ASN A 483 5.89 -16.74 17.59
CA ASN A 483 4.79 -17.19 18.43
C ASN A 483 3.45 -16.67 17.90
N LYS A 484 2.42 -17.50 18.00
CA LYS A 484 1.05 -17.03 17.74
C LYS A 484 0.63 -16.01 18.82
N GLY A 485 0.02 -14.90 18.39
CA GLY A 485 -0.35 -13.78 19.26
C GLY A 485 0.76 -12.73 19.41
N GLU A 486 1.86 -12.86 18.69
CA GLU A 486 2.96 -11.91 18.74
C GLU A 486 3.33 -11.38 17.34
N MET A 487 3.91 -10.19 17.33
CA MET A 487 4.59 -9.59 16.17
C MET A 487 6.00 -9.18 16.58
N THR A 488 6.98 -9.42 15.72
CA THR A 488 8.37 -9.01 15.98
C THR A 488 8.93 -8.30 14.75
N TYR A 489 9.55 -7.14 14.95
CA TYR A 489 10.20 -6.36 13.90
C TYR A 489 11.63 -6.01 14.33
N ARG A 490 12.54 -5.94 13.36
CA ARG A 490 13.92 -5.52 13.58
C ARG A 490 14.25 -4.33 12.68
N PHE A 491 14.80 -3.26 13.28
CA PHE A 491 15.30 -2.07 12.58
C PHE A 491 16.75 -1.86 13.00
N GLY A 492 17.69 -2.16 12.12
CA GLY A 492 19.10 -2.25 12.52
C GLY A 492 19.31 -3.24 13.68
N ASP A 493 19.83 -2.75 14.79
CA ASP A 493 20.03 -3.54 16.03
C ASP A 493 18.81 -3.51 16.96
N ARG A 494 17.83 -2.69 16.69
CA ARG A 494 16.62 -2.55 17.49
C ARG A 494 15.62 -3.66 17.18
N ILE A 495 15.16 -4.34 18.22
CA ILE A 495 14.09 -5.35 18.11
C ILE A 495 12.86 -4.82 18.83
N LEU A 496 11.74 -4.81 18.10
CA LEU A 496 10.43 -4.48 18.64
C LEU A 496 9.60 -5.76 18.72
N LYS A 497 9.12 -6.06 19.91
CA LYS A 497 8.20 -7.17 20.14
C LYS A 497 6.86 -6.60 20.59
N MET A 498 5.81 -7.15 20.05
CA MET A 498 4.44 -6.72 20.28
C MET A 498 3.57 -7.94 20.54
N LYS A 499 2.82 -7.91 21.63
CA LYS A 499 1.82 -8.93 21.95
C LYS A 499 0.46 -8.43 21.47
N ILE A 500 -0.18 -9.19 20.60
CA ILE A 500 -1.48 -8.86 20.03
C ILE A 500 -2.57 -9.12 21.06
N ASP A 501 -3.51 -8.21 21.20
CA ASP A 501 -4.68 -8.34 22.06
C ASP A 501 -5.55 -9.54 21.65
N LYS A 502 -6.35 -10.06 22.57
CA LYS A 502 -7.21 -11.21 22.30
C LYS A 502 -8.22 -10.97 21.17
N ASP A 503 -8.73 -9.75 21.06
CA ASP A 503 -9.63 -9.33 19.98
C ASP A 503 -8.89 -9.06 18.66
N GLY A 504 -7.55 -8.86 18.70
CA GLY A 504 -6.72 -8.55 17.55
C GLY A 504 -6.87 -7.12 17.04
N GLU A 505 -7.50 -6.25 17.80
CA GLU A 505 -7.69 -4.84 17.45
C GLU A 505 -6.47 -3.98 17.83
N GLY A 506 -5.63 -4.47 18.72
CA GLY A 506 -4.46 -3.77 19.22
C GLY A 506 -3.32 -4.68 19.62
N PHE A 507 -2.31 -4.07 20.23
CA PHE A 507 -1.12 -4.74 20.75
C PHE A 507 -0.51 -3.97 21.91
N GLU A 508 0.33 -4.65 22.67
CA GLU A 508 1.21 -4.09 23.69
C GLU A 508 2.67 -4.33 23.30
N LEU A 509 3.55 -3.35 23.56
CA LEU A 509 5.00 -3.54 23.43
C LEU A 509 5.51 -4.39 24.61
N ILE A 510 6.35 -5.39 24.35
CA ILE A 510 6.91 -6.32 25.34
C ILE A 510 8.43 -6.40 25.24
#